data_98bf4d46be8e8872888ec5f9b61dd60a
#
_entry.id   98bf4d46be8e8872888ec5f9b61dd60a
#
_cell.length_a   1.000
_cell.length_b   1.000
_cell.length_c   1.000
_cell.angle_alpha   90.00
_cell.angle_beta   90.00
_cell.angle_gamma   90.00
#
_symmetry.space_group_name_H-M   'P 1'
#
loop_
_entity.id
_entity.type
_entity.pdbx_description
1 polymer ?
#
loop_
_entity_poly.entity_id
_entity_poly.type
_entity_poly.pdbx_seq_one_letter_code
_entity_poly.pdbx_strand_id
1 'polypeptide(L)'
;MGMNDWVMLVTSLRYDEDIVNGIKNATKEHKITDIVLGLRKEGVISDTFLGNLTDRVLSKCATTTLVYRPAQPLSTIKRYIVVVPFRAEREIGFPYWVIRVWNMAKNSSSKIVFYADTAVLNVLQDIQAKHHIEVEFNEFNNWDDFLIISRDVKENDALMIVMSRRNYPSYLKNMMMIPTYLNKYFCKNSCILVYPMQIGIGEQELGALKTIPHADSHDSLDELADVLRGLFKRNK
;
A
#
# COMPACT_ATOMS: atom_id res chain seq x y z
N MET A 1 20.71 25.14 -2.76
CA MET A 1 21.72 24.22 -3.31
C MET A 1 21.17 22.83 -3.05
N GLY A 2 20.54 22.22 -4.07
CA GLY A 2 19.78 20.98 -3.89
C GLY A 2 20.72 19.80 -3.66
N MET A 3 20.56 19.13 -2.54
CA MET A 3 21.13 17.80 -2.34
C MET A 3 20.43 16.85 -3.33
N ASN A 4 21.18 16.27 -4.24
CA ASN A 4 20.70 15.21 -5.11
C ASN A 4 20.48 13.96 -4.25
N ASP A 5 19.22 13.62 -4.01
CA ASP A 5 18.86 12.32 -3.42
C ASP A 5 19.24 11.21 -4.42
N TRP A 6 20.40 10.64 -4.23
CA TRP A 6 20.85 9.49 -5.02
C TRP A 6 20.06 8.25 -4.57
N VAL A 7 19.16 7.77 -5.43
CA VAL A 7 18.57 6.44 -5.24
C VAL A 7 19.64 5.42 -5.60
N MET A 8 20.15 4.73 -4.60
CA MET A 8 21.10 3.65 -4.82
C MET A 8 20.35 2.37 -5.19
N LEU A 9 20.51 1.94 -6.44
CA LEU A 9 20.03 0.63 -6.87
C LEU A 9 21.08 -0.43 -6.52
N VAL A 10 20.73 -1.34 -5.61
CA VAL A 10 21.56 -2.47 -5.23
C VAL A 10 20.98 -3.73 -5.84
N THR A 11 21.77 -4.45 -6.65
CA THR A 11 21.41 -5.77 -7.16
C THR A 11 22.05 -6.83 -6.27
N SER A 12 21.24 -7.76 -5.75
CA SER A 12 21.71 -8.89 -4.96
C SER A 12 21.40 -10.20 -5.69
N LEU A 13 22.41 -11.05 -5.83
CA LEU A 13 22.25 -12.42 -6.31
C LEU A 13 22.24 -13.35 -5.10
N ARG A 14 21.27 -14.28 -5.09
CA ARG A 14 21.06 -15.15 -3.96
C ARG A 14 20.71 -16.56 -4.41
N TYR A 15 21.20 -17.56 -3.69
CA TYR A 15 20.84 -18.96 -3.86
C TYR A 15 20.01 -19.42 -2.66
N ASP A 16 18.75 -19.75 -2.90
CA ASP A 16 17.83 -20.30 -1.92
C ASP A 16 17.08 -21.50 -2.56
N GLU A 17 16.55 -22.37 -1.74
CA GLU A 17 15.79 -23.55 -2.22
C GLU A 17 14.56 -23.16 -3.05
N ASP A 18 14.01 -21.98 -2.78
CA ASP A 18 12.76 -21.49 -3.33
C ASP A 18 12.78 -19.95 -3.35
N ILE A 19 12.25 -19.36 -4.41
CA ILE A 19 12.20 -17.90 -4.62
C ILE A 19 11.55 -17.18 -3.42
N VAL A 20 10.46 -17.74 -2.87
CA VAL A 20 9.75 -17.09 -1.75
C VAL A 20 10.58 -17.12 -0.47
N ASN A 21 11.32 -18.20 -0.22
CA ASN A 21 12.25 -18.25 0.90
C ASN A 21 13.40 -17.27 0.70
N GLY A 22 13.90 -17.13 -0.53
CA GLY A 22 14.89 -16.12 -0.89
C GLY A 22 14.40 -14.70 -0.60
N ILE A 23 13.19 -14.35 -1.01
CA ILE A 23 12.58 -13.05 -0.71
C ILE A 23 12.45 -12.86 0.81
N LYS A 24 11.90 -13.85 1.54
CA LYS A 24 11.75 -13.79 2.99
C LYS A 24 13.09 -13.57 3.70
N ASN A 25 14.12 -14.31 3.30
CA ASN A 25 15.44 -14.19 3.90
C ASN A 25 16.08 -12.83 3.59
N ALA A 26 15.97 -12.36 2.33
CA ALA A 26 16.44 -11.04 1.94
C ALA A 26 15.73 -9.91 2.71
N THR A 27 14.41 -10.00 2.92
CA THR A 27 13.68 -9.00 3.72
C THR A 27 14.20 -8.91 5.15
N LYS A 28 14.55 -10.04 5.75
CA LYS A 28 15.10 -10.08 7.13
C LYS A 28 16.53 -9.54 7.18
N GLU A 29 17.41 -10.04 6.30
CA GLU A 29 18.82 -9.68 6.29
C GLU A 29 19.06 -8.21 6.01
N HIS A 30 18.31 -7.65 5.06
CA HIS A 30 18.46 -6.26 4.65
C HIS A 30 17.44 -5.31 5.32
N LYS A 31 16.65 -5.79 6.29
CA LYS A 31 15.62 -5.01 7.00
C LYS A 31 14.68 -4.27 6.04
N ILE A 32 14.24 -4.96 4.99
CA ILE A 32 13.37 -4.40 3.96
C ILE A 32 12.02 -4.02 4.56
N THR A 33 11.59 -2.80 4.31
CA THR A 33 10.31 -2.26 4.79
C THR A 33 9.15 -2.51 3.83
N ASP A 34 9.45 -2.60 2.54
CA ASP A 34 8.43 -2.73 1.49
C ASP A 34 8.87 -3.70 0.41
N ILE A 35 7.94 -4.52 -0.07
CA ILE A 35 8.13 -5.42 -1.21
C ILE A 35 7.28 -4.90 -2.36
N VAL A 36 7.85 -4.77 -3.55
CA VAL A 36 7.09 -4.43 -4.75
C VAL A 36 7.10 -5.62 -5.71
N LEU A 37 5.92 -6.11 -6.03
CA LEU A 37 5.72 -7.22 -6.96
C LEU A 37 4.98 -6.72 -8.22
N GLY A 38 5.46 -7.12 -9.39
CA GLY A 38 4.74 -6.85 -10.63
C GLY A 38 3.53 -7.77 -10.80
N LEU A 39 2.36 -7.18 -11.11
CA LEU A 39 1.19 -7.94 -11.51
C LEU A 39 1.31 -8.30 -13.00
N ARG A 40 1.36 -9.58 -13.33
CA ARG A 40 1.44 -10.01 -14.73
C ARG A 40 0.15 -9.67 -15.47
N LYS A 41 0.31 -9.16 -16.70
CA LYS A 41 -0.77 -9.16 -17.70
C LYS A 41 -1.01 -10.60 -18.10
N GLU A 42 -2.26 -10.97 -18.21
CA GLU A 42 -2.76 -12.32 -18.46
C GLU A 42 -2.06 -13.09 -19.57
N GLY A 43 -2.01 -14.39 -19.44
CA GLY A 43 -1.59 -15.36 -20.47
C GLY A 43 -1.60 -16.81 -20.01
N VAL A 44 -1.64 -17.09 -18.74
CA VAL A 44 -1.66 -18.46 -18.23
C VAL A 44 -2.71 -18.57 -17.12
N ILE A 45 -3.63 -19.48 -17.32
CA ILE A 45 -4.63 -19.92 -16.34
C ILE A 45 -3.88 -20.36 -15.06
N SER A 46 -3.70 -19.43 -14.13
CA SER A 46 -3.37 -19.79 -12.77
C SER A 46 -4.64 -19.57 -11.94
N ASP A 47 -5.02 -20.55 -11.17
CA ASP A 47 -6.22 -20.56 -10.31
C ASP A 47 -6.25 -19.41 -9.28
N THR A 48 -5.16 -18.66 -9.17
CA THR A 48 -5.03 -17.49 -8.32
C THR A 48 -4.65 -16.27 -9.16
N PHE A 49 -5.45 -15.23 -9.08
CA PHE A 49 -5.26 -13.99 -9.81
C PHE A 49 -3.93 -13.28 -9.55
N LEU A 50 -3.47 -13.26 -8.30
CA LEU A 50 -2.19 -12.66 -7.93
C LEU A 50 -1.00 -13.51 -8.39
N GLY A 51 -1.28 -14.74 -8.81
CA GLY A 51 -0.27 -15.74 -9.09
C GLY A 51 0.28 -16.39 -7.83
N ASN A 52 0.63 -17.66 -7.95
CA ASN A 52 1.15 -18.48 -6.84
C ASN A 52 2.31 -17.81 -6.09
N LEU A 53 3.20 -17.09 -6.79
CA LEU A 53 4.32 -16.40 -6.16
C LEU A 53 3.85 -15.32 -5.18
N THR A 54 2.93 -14.46 -5.61
CA THR A 54 2.43 -13.36 -4.76
C THR A 54 1.71 -13.87 -3.53
N ASP A 55 0.83 -14.87 -3.69
CA ASP A 55 0.11 -15.47 -2.56
C ASP A 55 1.07 -16.11 -1.55
N ARG A 56 2.11 -16.76 -2.03
CA ARG A 56 3.15 -17.36 -1.18
C ARG A 56 4.00 -16.29 -0.48
N VAL A 57 4.35 -15.20 -1.14
CA VAL A 57 5.03 -14.06 -0.52
C VAL A 57 4.16 -13.45 0.57
N LEU A 58 2.89 -13.18 0.27
CA LEU A 58 1.94 -12.64 1.25
C LEU A 58 1.73 -13.55 2.46
N SER A 59 1.85 -14.86 2.30
CA SER A 59 1.73 -15.82 3.42
C SER A 59 2.98 -15.93 4.29
N LYS A 60 4.17 -15.60 3.74
CA LYS A 60 5.46 -15.80 4.42
C LYS A 60 6.15 -14.50 4.85
N CYS A 61 5.76 -13.36 4.28
CA CYS A 61 6.36 -12.05 4.57
C CYS A 61 5.33 -11.14 5.25
N ALA A 62 5.67 -10.61 6.41
CA ALA A 62 4.83 -9.67 7.16
C ALA A 62 4.94 -8.22 6.64
N THR A 63 5.95 -7.95 5.84
CA THR A 63 6.31 -6.65 5.27
C THR A 63 5.19 -6.07 4.42
N THR A 64 5.05 -4.75 4.37
CA THR A 64 4.15 -4.09 3.42
C THR A 64 4.47 -4.55 2.00
N THR A 65 3.46 -5.04 1.30
CA THR A 65 3.64 -5.56 -0.05
C THR A 65 2.75 -4.78 -1.02
N LEU A 66 3.37 -4.21 -2.04
CA LEU A 66 2.70 -3.50 -3.12
C LEU A 66 2.68 -4.40 -4.36
N VAL A 67 1.51 -4.72 -4.87
CA VAL A 67 1.36 -5.46 -6.13
C VAL A 67 0.97 -4.45 -7.20
N TYR A 68 1.89 -4.19 -8.14
CA TYR A 68 1.79 -3.09 -9.09
C TYR A 68 1.58 -3.57 -10.52
N ARG A 69 0.59 -3.00 -11.19
CA ARG A 69 0.35 -3.13 -12.63
C ARG A 69 0.47 -1.77 -13.28
N PRO A 70 1.58 -1.46 -13.96
CA PRO A 70 1.74 -0.21 -14.68
C PRO A 70 0.87 -0.20 -15.95
N ALA A 71 0.18 0.91 -16.21
CA ALA A 71 -0.43 1.24 -17.48
C ALA A 71 0.24 2.47 -18.12
N GLN A 72 0.81 3.32 -17.27
CA GLN A 72 1.50 4.55 -17.69
C GLN A 72 2.67 4.85 -16.72
N PRO A 73 3.62 5.71 -17.10
CA PRO A 73 4.69 6.15 -16.21
C PRO A 73 4.14 6.84 -14.96
N LEU A 74 4.74 6.60 -13.79
CA LEU A 74 4.29 7.19 -12.52
C LEU A 74 4.26 8.73 -12.56
N SER A 75 5.20 9.36 -13.27
CA SER A 75 5.27 10.81 -13.44
C SER A 75 4.09 11.42 -14.21
N THR A 76 3.30 10.63 -14.90
CA THR A 76 2.12 11.10 -15.66
C THR A 76 0.82 10.98 -14.86
N ILE A 77 0.86 10.34 -13.71
CA ILE A 77 -0.30 10.17 -12.83
C ILE A 77 -0.71 11.54 -12.28
N LYS A 78 -1.99 11.87 -12.40
CA LYS A 78 -2.57 13.12 -11.90
C LYS A 78 -3.25 12.95 -10.55
N ARG A 79 -3.86 11.78 -10.32
CA ARG A 79 -4.54 11.48 -9.07
C ARG A 79 -4.29 10.03 -8.66
N TYR A 80 -4.12 9.82 -7.38
CA TYR A 80 -4.21 8.51 -6.76
C TYR A 80 -5.62 8.35 -6.18
N ILE A 81 -6.42 7.46 -6.76
CA ILE A 81 -7.72 7.06 -6.24
C ILE A 81 -7.47 5.92 -5.26
N VAL A 82 -7.63 6.20 -3.96
CA VAL A 82 -7.25 5.27 -2.89
C VAL A 82 -8.51 4.74 -2.20
N VAL A 83 -8.80 3.46 -2.38
CA VAL A 83 -9.95 2.80 -1.76
C VAL A 83 -9.47 2.05 -0.52
N VAL A 84 -10.07 2.38 0.63
CA VAL A 84 -9.65 1.88 1.93
C VAL A 84 -10.78 1.07 2.56
N PRO A 85 -10.53 -0.15 3.06
CA PRO A 85 -11.56 -0.96 3.70
C PRO A 85 -11.89 -0.48 5.11
N PHE A 86 -13.06 -0.88 5.60
CA PHE A 86 -13.49 -0.66 6.98
C PHE A 86 -12.46 -1.15 7.97
N ARG A 87 -12.29 -0.41 9.07
CA ARG A 87 -11.37 -0.76 10.16
C ARG A 87 -9.90 -0.84 9.76
N ALA A 88 -9.51 -0.30 8.61
CA ALA A 88 -8.12 -0.25 8.21
C ALA A 88 -7.27 0.54 9.20
N GLU A 89 -7.84 1.57 9.83
CA GLU A 89 -7.20 2.39 10.87
C GLU A 89 -6.81 1.60 12.13
N ARG A 90 -7.38 0.39 12.30
CA ARG A 90 -7.08 -0.51 13.44
C ARG A 90 -5.93 -1.47 13.15
N GLU A 91 -5.46 -1.51 11.92
CA GLU A 91 -4.34 -2.37 11.54
C GLU A 91 -2.99 -1.69 11.82
N ILE A 92 -2.05 -2.45 12.34
CA ILE A 92 -0.71 -1.94 12.65
C ILE A 92 0.02 -1.41 11.42
N GLY A 93 -0.31 -1.92 10.25
CA GLY A 93 0.24 -1.48 8.97
C GLY A 93 -0.32 -0.15 8.45
N PHE A 94 -1.39 0.39 9.08
CA PHE A 94 -2.07 1.59 8.61
C PHE A 94 -1.13 2.79 8.45
N PRO A 95 -0.35 3.22 9.46
CA PRO A 95 0.54 4.36 9.33
C PRO A 95 1.56 4.19 8.20
N TYR A 96 2.06 2.98 8.01
CA TYR A 96 3.12 2.73 7.04
C TYR A 96 2.65 2.89 5.59
N TRP A 97 1.51 2.33 5.22
CA TRP A 97 0.99 2.51 3.87
C TRP A 97 0.50 3.93 3.63
N VAL A 98 -0.06 4.61 4.64
CA VAL A 98 -0.46 6.03 4.53
C VAL A 98 0.74 6.87 4.15
N ILE A 99 1.87 6.74 4.86
CA ILE A 99 3.12 7.45 4.55
C ILE A 99 3.56 7.17 3.09
N ARG A 100 3.45 5.93 2.62
CA ARG A 100 3.82 5.59 1.23
C ARG A 100 2.94 6.31 0.21
N VAL A 101 1.63 6.33 0.43
CA VAL A 101 0.69 7.05 -0.45
C VAL A 101 1.01 8.55 -0.48
N TRP A 102 1.26 9.15 0.69
CA TRP A 102 1.64 10.57 0.80
C TRP A 102 2.93 10.88 0.04
N ASN A 103 3.97 10.07 0.24
CA ASN A 103 5.23 10.25 -0.46
C ASN A 103 5.10 10.06 -1.98
N MET A 104 4.33 9.08 -2.41
CA MET A 104 4.07 8.88 -3.84
C MET A 104 3.38 10.10 -4.46
N ALA A 105 2.34 10.63 -3.80
CA ALA A 105 1.62 11.80 -4.27
C ALA A 105 2.51 13.07 -4.27
N LYS A 106 3.29 13.27 -3.22
CA LYS A 106 4.25 14.38 -3.12
C LYS A 106 5.29 14.35 -4.23
N ASN A 107 5.90 13.18 -4.46
CA ASN A 107 6.97 13.01 -5.45
C ASN A 107 6.47 13.13 -6.91
N SER A 108 5.21 12.75 -7.17
CA SER A 108 4.59 12.90 -8.50
C SER A 108 3.78 14.18 -8.66
N SER A 109 3.71 15.04 -7.63
CA SER A 109 2.85 16.24 -7.60
C SER A 109 1.40 15.91 -7.96
N SER A 110 0.90 14.80 -7.43
CA SER A 110 -0.44 14.27 -7.71
C SER A 110 -1.38 14.54 -6.55
N LYS A 111 -2.67 14.69 -6.86
CA LYS A 111 -3.76 14.73 -5.87
C LYS A 111 -4.06 13.33 -5.33
N ILE A 112 -4.48 13.24 -4.08
CA ILE A 112 -5.04 12.01 -3.51
C ILE A 112 -6.56 12.15 -3.40
N VAL A 113 -7.28 11.09 -3.75
CA VAL A 113 -8.73 11.00 -3.57
C VAL A 113 -9.03 9.72 -2.78
N PHE A 114 -9.44 9.87 -1.54
CA PHE A 114 -9.78 8.74 -0.68
C PHE A 114 -11.26 8.37 -0.81
N TYR A 115 -11.50 7.06 -0.84
CA TYR A 115 -12.81 6.42 -0.70
C TYR A 115 -12.74 5.47 0.50
N ALA A 116 -13.42 5.84 1.59
CA ALA A 116 -13.40 5.07 2.84
C ALA A 116 -14.65 5.35 3.67
N ASP A 117 -14.83 4.60 4.75
CA ASP A 117 -15.86 4.90 5.74
C ASP A 117 -15.49 6.13 6.59
N THR A 118 -16.46 6.67 7.28
CA THR A 118 -16.31 7.88 8.11
C THR A 118 -15.21 7.74 9.17
N ALA A 119 -15.02 6.54 9.77
CA ALA A 119 -14.03 6.34 10.81
C ALA A 119 -12.60 6.46 10.24
N VAL A 120 -12.34 5.82 9.09
CA VAL A 120 -11.06 5.93 8.38
C VAL A 120 -10.85 7.36 7.88
N LEU A 121 -11.89 8.00 7.29
CA LEU A 121 -11.78 9.36 6.77
C LEU A 121 -11.39 10.37 7.85
N ASN A 122 -11.99 10.28 9.05
CA ASN A 122 -11.65 11.16 10.16
C ASN A 122 -10.15 11.10 10.51
N VAL A 123 -9.59 9.87 10.58
CA VAL A 123 -8.17 9.69 10.85
C VAL A 123 -7.30 10.29 9.72
N LEU A 124 -7.68 10.07 8.46
CA LEU A 124 -6.95 10.62 7.32
C LEU A 124 -7.03 12.15 7.24
N GLN A 125 -8.16 12.75 7.63
CA GLN A 125 -8.33 14.21 7.73
C GLN A 125 -7.45 14.81 8.83
N ASP A 126 -7.35 14.16 9.99
CA ASP A 126 -6.45 14.58 11.07
C ASP A 126 -4.97 14.57 10.63
N ILE A 127 -4.60 13.61 9.79
CA ILE A 127 -3.28 13.54 9.18
C ILE A 127 -3.09 14.69 8.17
N GLN A 128 -4.06 14.86 7.26
CA GLN A 128 -4.01 15.88 6.22
C GLN A 128 -3.91 17.30 6.77
N ALA A 129 -4.56 17.59 7.91
CA ALA A 129 -4.50 18.90 8.56
C ALA A 129 -3.08 19.35 8.92
N LYS A 130 -2.11 18.43 8.99
CA LYS A 130 -0.70 18.67 9.30
C LYS A 130 0.21 18.66 8.07
N HIS A 131 -0.31 18.36 6.90
CA HIS A 131 0.48 18.18 5.68
C HIS A 131 -0.17 18.85 4.47
N HIS A 132 0.60 19.64 3.74
CA HIS A 132 0.15 20.40 2.57
C HIS A 132 0.13 19.54 1.29
N ILE A 133 -0.74 18.53 1.25
CA ILE A 133 -1.01 17.75 0.02
C ILE A 133 -2.48 17.96 -0.34
N GLU A 134 -2.77 18.09 -1.62
CA GLU A 134 -4.14 18.18 -2.10
C GLU A 134 -4.83 16.82 -1.95
N VAL A 135 -5.82 16.77 -1.06
CA VAL A 135 -6.58 15.54 -0.76
C VAL A 135 -8.07 15.82 -0.87
N GLU A 136 -8.78 14.86 -1.45
CA GLU A 136 -10.23 14.81 -1.49
C GLU A 136 -10.72 13.57 -0.73
N PHE A 137 -11.80 13.71 0.03
CA PHE A 137 -12.36 12.64 0.85
C PHE A 137 -13.78 12.34 0.40
N ASN A 138 -14.04 11.09 0.05
CA ASN A 138 -15.35 10.60 -0.38
C ASN A 138 -15.78 9.46 0.53
N GLU A 139 -16.98 9.55 1.06
CA GLU A 139 -17.55 8.48 1.88
C GLU A 139 -17.89 7.27 1.01
N PHE A 140 -17.43 6.10 1.44
CA PHE A 140 -17.62 4.83 0.74
C PHE A 140 -17.87 3.71 1.76
N ASN A 141 -19.15 3.38 1.95
CA ASN A 141 -19.61 2.49 3.01
C ASN A 141 -20.04 1.10 2.52
N ASN A 142 -20.04 0.85 1.22
CA ASN A 142 -20.51 -0.42 0.69
C ASN A 142 -19.57 -1.00 -0.37
N TRP A 143 -18.84 -2.02 -0.01
CA TRP A 143 -17.90 -2.71 -0.91
C TRP A 143 -18.59 -3.57 -1.99
N ASP A 144 -19.89 -3.86 -1.86
CA ASP A 144 -20.65 -4.48 -2.95
C ASP A 144 -20.80 -3.54 -4.14
N ASP A 145 -20.80 -2.23 -3.87
CA ASP A 145 -20.87 -1.17 -4.86
C ASP A 145 -19.49 -0.69 -5.37
N PHE A 146 -18.43 -1.46 -5.15
CA PHE A 146 -17.06 -1.07 -5.53
C PHE A 146 -16.96 -0.54 -6.96
N LEU A 147 -17.73 -1.08 -7.89
CA LEU A 147 -17.71 -0.67 -9.30
C LEU A 147 -18.22 0.76 -9.53
N ILE A 148 -18.90 1.38 -8.57
CA ILE A 148 -19.29 2.79 -8.68
C ILE A 148 -18.05 3.67 -8.87
N ILE A 149 -16.94 3.32 -8.24
CA ILE A 149 -15.67 4.05 -8.32
C ILE A 149 -15.15 4.13 -9.76
N SER A 150 -15.50 3.15 -10.61
CA SER A 150 -15.10 3.17 -12.02
C SER A 150 -15.62 4.37 -12.82
N ARG A 151 -16.68 5.03 -12.33
CA ARG A 151 -17.23 6.24 -12.96
C ARG A 151 -16.38 7.47 -12.70
N ASP A 152 -15.62 7.46 -11.60
CA ASP A 152 -14.81 8.60 -11.16
C ASP A 152 -13.35 8.48 -11.58
N VAL A 153 -12.90 7.27 -11.93
CA VAL A 153 -11.53 7.00 -12.37
C VAL A 153 -11.33 7.47 -13.82
N LYS A 154 -10.39 8.37 -14.03
CA LYS A 154 -10.02 8.94 -15.34
C LYS A 154 -8.76 8.27 -15.90
N GLU A 155 -8.46 8.53 -17.17
CA GLU A 155 -7.35 7.89 -17.89
C GLU A 155 -5.99 8.08 -17.19
N ASN A 156 -5.72 9.27 -16.65
CA ASN A 156 -4.46 9.60 -15.99
C ASN A 156 -4.48 9.38 -14.46
N ASP A 157 -5.41 8.60 -13.96
CA ASP A 157 -5.46 8.23 -12.57
C ASP A 157 -4.80 6.87 -12.32
N ALA A 158 -4.21 6.71 -11.15
CA ALA A 158 -3.82 5.41 -10.63
C ALA A 158 -4.83 4.95 -9.58
N LEU A 159 -5.35 3.74 -9.73
CA LEU A 159 -6.22 3.12 -8.74
C LEU A 159 -5.38 2.37 -7.73
N MET A 160 -5.48 2.77 -6.47
CA MET A 160 -4.83 2.11 -5.35
C MET A 160 -5.89 1.52 -4.43
N ILE A 161 -5.75 0.24 -4.10
CA ILE A 161 -6.70 -0.46 -3.23
C ILE A 161 -5.94 -1.02 -2.05
N VAL A 162 -6.32 -0.57 -0.85
CA VAL A 162 -5.79 -1.14 0.37
C VAL A 162 -6.50 -2.47 0.61
N MET A 163 -5.72 -3.53 0.58
CA MET A 163 -6.17 -4.91 0.77
C MET A 163 -5.93 -5.34 2.21
N SER A 164 -6.63 -6.36 2.64
CA SER A 164 -6.37 -6.99 3.93
C SER A 164 -6.11 -8.48 3.77
N ARG A 165 -5.36 -9.05 4.71
CA ARG A 165 -5.13 -10.51 4.76
C ARG A 165 -6.25 -11.16 5.58
N ARG A 166 -6.52 -12.44 5.31
CA ARG A 166 -7.51 -13.21 6.09
C ARG A 166 -7.20 -13.13 7.59
N ASN A 167 -8.25 -13.04 8.39
CA ASN A 167 -8.19 -12.95 9.87
C ASN A 167 -7.75 -11.58 10.42
N TYR A 168 -7.64 -10.54 9.60
CA TYR A 168 -7.37 -9.18 10.04
C TYR A 168 -8.65 -8.33 10.09
N PRO A 169 -8.68 -7.27 10.92
CA PRO A 169 -9.91 -6.48 11.18
C PRO A 169 -10.54 -5.86 9.94
N SER A 170 -9.75 -5.50 8.94
CA SER A 170 -10.22 -4.86 7.72
C SER A 170 -10.51 -5.85 6.57
N TYR A 171 -10.38 -7.16 6.81
CA TYR A 171 -10.65 -8.16 5.77
C TYR A 171 -12.12 -8.22 5.38
N LEU A 172 -12.40 -8.07 4.09
CA LEU A 172 -13.71 -8.19 3.49
C LEU A 172 -13.71 -9.30 2.44
N LYS A 173 -14.72 -10.16 2.47
CA LYS A 173 -14.87 -11.26 1.49
C LYS A 173 -14.91 -10.75 0.04
N ASN A 174 -15.50 -9.57 -0.17
CA ASN A 174 -15.62 -8.92 -1.48
C ASN A 174 -14.30 -8.53 -2.12
N MET A 175 -13.23 -8.42 -1.32
CA MET A 175 -11.86 -8.20 -1.83
C MET A 175 -11.39 -9.30 -2.77
N MET A 176 -11.95 -10.50 -2.68
CA MET A 176 -11.63 -11.59 -3.61
C MET A 176 -12.07 -11.31 -5.05
N MET A 177 -13.03 -10.38 -5.24
CA MET A 177 -13.51 -9.98 -6.56
C MET A 177 -12.70 -8.84 -7.20
N ILE A 178 -11.93 -8.12 -6.39
CA ILE A 178 -11.12 -6.96 -6.85
C ILE A 178 -10.29 -7.30 -8.08
N PRO A 179 -9.61 -8.39 -8.12
CA PRO A 179 -8.84 -8.83 -9.25
C PRO A 179 -9.61 -8.90 -10.56
N THR A 180 -10.75 -9.53 -10.52
CA THR A 180 -11.64 -9.62 -11.69
C THR A 180 -12.09 -8.24 -12.14
N TYR A 181 -12.42 -7.36 -11.19
CA TYR A 181 -12.83 -5.99 -11.48
C TYR A 181 -11.71 -5.17 -12.11
N LEU A 182 -10.47 -5.29 -11.61
CA LEU A 182 -9.31 -4.61 -12.17
C LEU A 182 -9.08 -4.97 -13.64
N ASN A 183 -9.21 -6.23 -13.98
CA ASN A 183 -9.01 -6.69 -15.36
C ASN A 183 -10.14 -6.25 -16.30
N LYS A 184 -11.36 -6.22 -15.81
CA LYS A 184 -12.53 -5.93 -16.65
C LYS A 184 -12.79 -4.44 -16.79
N TYR A 185 -12.66 -3.67 -15.72
CA TYR A 185 -13.14 -2.29 -15.67
C TYR A 185 -12.02 -1.25 -15.57
N PHE A 186 -10.82 -1.62 -15.10
CA PHE A 186 -9.71 -0.70 -14.90
C PHE A 186 -8.46 -1.08 -15.72
N CYS A 187 -8.64 -1.79 -16.84
CA CYS A 187 -7.53 -2.31 -17.65
C CYS A 187 -6.60 -1.21 -18.22
N LYS A 188 -7.10 0.01 -18.36
CA LYS A 188 -6.35 1.17 -18.88
C LYS A 188 -5.62 1.95 -17.79
N ASN A 189 -5.89 1.70 -16.52
CA ASN A 189 -5.31 2.43 -15.41
C ASN A 189 -4.15 1.66 -14.77
N SER A 190 -3.17 2.39 -14.28
CA SER A 190 -2.20 1.83 -13.35
C SER A 190 -2.92 1.41 -12.07
N CYS A 191 -2.65 0.19 -11.59
CA CYS A 191 -3.28 -0.33 -10.39
C CYS A 191 -2.24 -0.78 -9.38
N ILE A 192 -2.47 -0.45 -8.11
CA ILE A 192 -1.62 -0.82 -6.98
C ILE A 192 -2.50 -1.47 -5.92
N LEU A 193 -2.23 -2.74 -5.60
CA LEU A 193 -2.82 -3.39 -4.44
C LEU A 193 -1.84 -3.27 -3.28
N VAL A 194 -2.27 -2.66 -2.19
CA VAL A 194 -1.46 -2.44 -1.00
C VAL A 194 -1.86 -3.46 0.05
N TYR A 195 -0.96 -4.37 0.39
CA TYR A 195 -1.10 -5.29 1.51
C TYR A 195 -0.31 -4.73 2.69
N PRO A 196 -0.98 -4.18 3.69
CA PRO A 196 -0.31 -3.57 4.85
C PRO A 196 0.60 -4.56 5.58
N MET A 197 1.62 -4.03 6.23
CA MET A 197 2.47 -4.76 7.15
C MET A 197 1.64 -5.37 8.28
N GLN A 198 2.08 -6.53 8.78
CA GLN A 198 1.40 -7.25 9.85
C GLN A 198 2.38 -7.78 10.89
N ILE A 199 1.91 -7.98 12.13
CA ILE A 199 2.66 -8.66 13.18
C ILE A 199 2.21 -10.13 13.23
N GLY A 200 3.12 -11.05 13.52
CA GLY A 200 2.81 -12.44 13.85
C GLY A 200 3.22 -13.48 12.81
N ILE A 201 3.76 -13.06 11.67
CA ILE A 201 4.42 -13.98 10.75
C ILE A 201 5.95 -13.91 11.00
N GLY A 202 6.37 -14.37 12.17
CA GLY A 202 7.77 -14.34 12.62
C GLY A 202 7.97 -13.35 13.77
N GLU A 203 7.90 -13.84 14.99
CA GLU A 203 7.95 -13.08 16.27
C GLU A 203 9.19 -12.19 16.49
N GLN A 204 10.13 -12.12 15.55
CA GLN A 204 11.37 -11.36 15.69
C GLN A 204 11.35 -9.96 15.09
N GLU A 205 10.26 -9.53 14.44
CA GLU A 205 10.21 -8.27 13.70
C GLU A 205 9.76 -7.05 14.51
N LEU A 206 9.39 -7.19 15.78
CA LEU A 206 9.14 -6.06 16.68
C LEU A 206 10.37 -5.13 16.85
N GLY A 207 11.56 -5.65 16.59
CA GLY A 207 12.80 -4.86 16.55
C GLY A 207 12.91 -3.95 15.31
N ALA A 208 12.34 -4.34 14.18
CA ALA A 208 12.35 -3.55 12.95
C ALA A 208 11.39 -2.34 13.01
N LEU A 209 10.39 -2.38 13.88
CA LEU A 209 9.50 -1.25 14.15
C LEU A 209 10.21 -0.05 14.79
N LYS A 210 11.39 -0.26 15.37
CA LYS A 210 12.22 0.82 15.98
C LYS A 210 13.15 1.50 14.98
N THR A 211 13.30 0.94 13.79
CA THR A 211 14.21 1.47 12.79
C THR A 211 13.44 1.68 11.48
N ILE A 212 12.62 2.73 11.44
CA ILE A 212 12.27 3.35 10.15
C ILE A 212 13.61 3.91 9.67
N PRO A 213 14.15 3.49 8.52
CA PRO A 213 15.31 4.15 7.97
C PRO A 213 14.94 5.63 7.80
N HIS A 214 15.71 6.51 8.42
CA HIS A 214 15.62 7.94 8.17
C HIS A 214 15.89 8.14 6.68
N ALA A 215 14.84 8.30 5.88
CA ALA A 215 14.96 8.98 4.62
C ALA A 215 15.17 10.45 5.00
N ASP A 216 16.27 11.04 4.54
CA ASP A 216 16.74 12.40 4.85
C ASP A 216 15.82 13.52 4.37
N SER A 217 14.56 13.49 4.71
CA SER A 217 13.63 14.60 4.66
C SER A 217 13.04 14.77 6.07
N HIS A 218 13.83 15.40 6.91
CA HIS A 218 13.80 15.33 8.36
C HIS A 218 12.54 15.83 9.08
N ASP A 219 11.56 16.49 8.43
CA ASP A 219 10.51 17.17 9.21
C ASP A 219 9.09 16.56 9.10
N SER A 220 8.79 15.82 8.06
CA SER A 220 7.39 15.43 7.82
C SER A 220 7.04 13.98 8.17
N LEU A 221 8.01 13.08 8.13
CA LEU A 221 7.76 11.64 8.38
C LEU A 221 7.78 11.30 9.87
N ASP A 222 8.64 11.96 10.65
CA ASP A 222 8.70 11.79 12.11
C ASP A 222 7.44 12.36 12.77
N GLU A 223 6.95 13.51 12.30
CA GLU A 223 5.68 14.09 12.76
C GLU A 223 4.49 13.19 12.43
N LEU A 224 4.43 12.60 11.23
CA LEU A 224 3.39 11.62 10.87
C LEU A 224 3.45 10.37 11.75
N ALA A 225 4.63 9.85 11.98
CA ALA A 225 4.82 8.69 12.85
C ALA A 225 4.40 8.99 14.29
N ASP A 226 4.67 10.19 14.80
CA ASP A 226 4.29 10.59 16.16
C ASP A 226 2.79 10.85 16.29
N VAL A 227 2.16 11.44 15.28
CA VAL A 227 0.70 11.60 15.21
C VAL A 227 0.00 10.26 15.24
N LEU A 228 0.49 9.33 14.44
CA LEU A 228 -0.09 7.98 14.35
C LEU A 228 0.13 7.19 15.64
N ARG A 229 1.31 7.31 16.27
CA ARG A 229 1.56 6.75 17.62
C ARG A 229 0.62 7.35 18.68
N GLY A 230 0.32 8.65 18.58
CA GLY A 230 -0.62 9.35 19.47
C GLY A 230 -2.06 8.83 19.33
N LEU A 231 -2.50 8.56 18.10
CA LEU A 231 -3.84 8.02 17.82
C LEU A 231 -4.00 6.58 18.36
N PHE A 232 -2.97 5.73 18.25
CA PHE A 232 -3.02 4.36 18.79
C PHE A 232 -2.95 4.29 20.31
N LYS A 233 -2.40 5.32 21.01
CA LYS A 233 -2.44 5.40 22.47
C LYS A 233 -3.79 5.83 23.04
N ARG A 234 -4.64 6.51 22.26
CA ARG A 234 -5.96 7.00 22.68
C ARG A 234 -7.06 5.92 22.65
N ASN A 235 -6.82 4.81 21.99
CA ASN A 235 -7.79 3.71 21.79
C ASN A 235 -7.50 2.47 22.68
N LYS A 236 -6.79 2.65 23.79
CA LYS A 236 -6.64 1.64 24.86
C LYS A 236 -7.50 1.99 26.05
#